data_07c28dc2d7e3523630656ecb3f2e35c3
#
_entry.id   07c28dc2d7e3523630656ecb3f2e35c3
#
_cell.length_a   1.000
_cell.length_b   1.000
_cell.length_c   1.000
_cell.angle_alpha   90.00
_cell.angle_beta   90.00
_cell.angle_gamma   90.00
#
_symmetry.space_group_name_H-M   'P 1'
#
loop_
_entity.id
_entity.type
_entity.pdbx_description
1 polymer ?
#
loop_
_entity_poly.entity_id
_entity_poly.type
_entity_poly.pdbx_seq_one_letter_code
_entity_poly.pdbx_strand_id
1 'polypeptide(L)'
;MYQFSRSIYREIAAGVIEDEGDPTGCRNKQLVLDACEDVIRRLATDRRYFARPARTLFTDIRMHFSLADQRRVWNVIDTNIKLAHEFLDRMPDEALLFDVQRECRAHTRRGTPCQREPLPGRDYCPSHKHLEETFEGRELPLEALERDLTEQEGERIAA
;
A
#
# COMPACT_ATOMS: atom_id res chain seq x y z
N MET A 1 8.19 -5.34 -1.49
CA MET A 1 8.42 -3.96 -2.04
C MET A 1 9.09 -3.02 -1.05
N TYR A 2 8.67 -2.97 0.19
CA TYR A 2 9.24 -2.12 1.26
C TYR A 2 10.77 -2.20 1.41
N GLN A 3 11.37 -3.35 1.16
CA GLN A 3 12.83 -3.51 1.16
C GLN A 3 13.56 -2.61 0.15
N PHE A 4 12.95 -2.31 -1.01
CA PHE A 4 13.58 -1.45 -2.02
C PHE A 4 13.64 0.01 -1.57
N SER A 5 12.56 0.57 -0.99
CA SER A 5 12.59 1.92 -0.45
C SER A 5 13.63 2.08 0.65
N ARG A 6 13.73 1.08 1.54
CA ARG A 6 14.74 1.05 2.60
C ARG A 6 16.16 0.86 2.07
N SER A 7 16.37 0.10 1.00
CA SER A 7 17.69 -0.03 0.36
C SER A 7 18.13 1.31 -0.21
N ILE A 8 17.29 1.97 -1.02
CA ILE A 8 17.57 3.29 -1.56
C ILE A 8 17.95 4.24 -0.42
N TYR A 9 17.09 4.37 0.59
CA TYR A 9 17.32 5.28 1.71
C TYR A 9 18.63 5.02 2.43
N ARG A 10 18.95 3.77 2.78
CA ARG A 10 20.19 3.43 3.49
C ARG A 10 21.45 3.84 2.74
N GLU A 11 21.44 3.73 1.42
CA GLU A 11 22.59 4.06 0.58
C GLU A 11 22.80 5.57 0.44
N ILE A 12 21.73 6.38 0.52
CA ILE A 12 21.81 7.83 0.30
C ILE A 12 21.70 8.66 1.59
N ALA A 13 21.21 8.10 2.68
CA ALA A 13 20.90 8.82 3.92
C ALA A 13 22.09 9.60 4.51
N ALA A 14 23.32 9.09 4.35
CA ALA A 14 24.53 9.74 4.84
C ALA A 14 24.84 11.07 4.12
N GLY A 15 24.32 11.27 2.89
CA GLY A 15 24.53 12.49 2.12
C GLY A 15 23.41 13.52 2.27
N VAL A 16 22.39 13.25 3.09
CA VAL A 16 21.29 14.19 3.29
C VAL A 16 21.76 15.40 4.08
N ILE A 17 21.53 16.60 3.52
CA ILE A 17 21.84 17.87 4.17
C ILE A 17 20.93 18.06 5.39
N GLU A 18 21.49 18.41 6.53
CA GLU A 18 20.73 18.74 7.72
C GLU A 18 20.04 20.11 7.56
N ASP A 19 18.82 20.21 8.03
CA ASP A 19 18.07 21.46 8.04
C ASP A 19 18.51 22.28 9.27
N GLU A 20 19.09 23.46 9.06
CA GLU A 20 19.54 24.35 10.14
C GLU A 20 18.39 24.79 11.07
N GLY A 21 17.16 24.75 10.59
CA GLY A 21 15.95 25.07 11.37
C GLY A 21 15.37 23.89 12.16
N ASP A 22 15.91 22.68 11.99
CA ASP A 22 15.41 21.48 12.68
C ASP A 22 16.32 21.09 13.84
N PRO A 23 15.90 21.28 15.11
CA PRO A 23 16.70 20.92 16.27
C PRO A 23 16.98 19.40 16.38
N THR A 24 16.25 18.56 15.65
CA THR A 24 16.42 17.12 15.64
C THR A 24 17.35 16.64 14.52
N GLY A 25 17.60 17.46 13.50
CA GLY A 25 18.36 17.13 12.27
C GLY A 25 17.73 15.98 11.44
N CYS A 26 16.51 15.59 11.72
CA CYS A 26 15.87 14.41 11.14
C CYS A 26 14.87 14.74 10.04
N ARG A 27 14.39 15.98 9.94
CA ARG A 27 13.30 16.39 9.03
C ARG A 27 13.61 16.03 7.57
N ASN A 28 14.77 16.45 7.06
CA ASN A 28 15.14 16.15 5.68
C ASN A 28 15.33 14.66 5.43
N LYS A 29 15.87 13.93 6.43
CA LYS A 29 16.01 12.47 6.37
C LYS A 29 14.66 11.78 6.28
N GLN A 30 13.67 12.28 7.05
CA GLN A 30 12.30 11.75 6.99
C GLN A 30 11.63 12.05 5.65
N LEU A 31 11.75 13.28 5.13
CA LEU A 31 11.21 13.65 3.80
C LEU A 31 11.77 12.76 2.68
N VAL A 32 13.07 12.48 2.70
CA VAL A 32 13.72 11.60 1.74
C VAL A 32 13.22 10.17 1.88
N LEU A 33 13.04 9.66 3.10
CA LEU A 33 12.49 8.33 3.35
C LEU A 33 11.06 8.21 2.84
N ASP A 34 10.21 9.17 3.18
CA ASP A 34 8.79 9.21 2.79
C ASP A 34 8.66 9.23 1.25
N ALA A 35 9.47 10.03 0.56
CA ALA A 35 9.50 10.07 -0.89
C ALA A 35 9.90 8.71 -1.51
N CYS A 36 10.90 8.04 -0.94
CA CYS A 36 11.29 6.69 -1.38
C CYS A 36 10.16 5.67 -1.18
N GLU A 37 9.49 5.72 -0.03
CA GLU A 37 8.39 4.82 0.28
C GLU A 37 7.18 5.07 -0.62
N ASP A 38 6.84 6.33 -0.88
CA ASP A 38 5.72 6.71 -1.75
C ASP A 38 5.91 6.25 -3.19
N VAL A 39 7.08 6.47 -3.77
CA VAL A 39 7.36 6.05 -5.16
C VAL A 39 7.31 4.53 -5.26
N ILE A 40 7.93 3.80 -4.35
CA ILE A 40 7.93 2.33 -4.36
C ILE A 40 6.52 1.76 -4.12
N ARG A 41 5.74 2.38 -3.22
CA ARG A 41 4.33 1.99 -2.98
C ARG A 41 3.49 2.16 -4.23
N ARG A 42 3.57 3.31 -4.90
CA ARG A 42 2.82 3.58 -6.14
C ARG A 42 3.25 2.66 -7.27
N LEU A 43 4.55 2.37 -7.40
CA LEU A 43 5.07 1.43 -8.37
C LEU A 43 4.55 0.01 -8.14
N ALA A 44 4.36 -0.39 -6.88
CA ALA A 44 3.79 -1.67 -6.51
C ALA A 44 2.29 -1.77 -6.84
N THR A 45 1.56 -0.67 -6.62
CA THR A 45 0.10 -0.61 -6.87
C THR A 45 -0.22 -0.49 -8.36
N ASP A 46 0.52 0.34 -9.07
CA ASP A 46 0.36 0.55 -10.52
C ASP A 46 1.73 0.68 -11.18
N ARG A 47 2.16 -0.37 -11.87
CA ARG A 47 3.45 -0.43 -12.58
C ARG A 47 3.62 0.67 -13.63
N ARG A 48 2.52 1.21 -14.15
CA ARG A 48 2.50 2.23 -15.20
C ARG A 48 2.23 3.64 -14.67
N TYR A 49 2.04 3.80 -13.37
CA TYR A 49 1.76 5.10 -12.76
C TYR A 49 2.79 6.16 -13.13
N PHE A 50 4.07 5.81 -13.13
CA PHE A 50 5.14 6.71 -13.50
C PHE A 50 5.73 6.32 -14.86
N ALA A 51 5.79 7.28 -15.78
CA ALA A 51 6.54 7.10 -17.03
C ALA A 51 8.05 6.93 -16.77
N ARG A 52 8.58 7.57 -15.73
CA ARG A 52 10.01 7.55 -15.37
C ARG A 52 10.19 7.65 -13.86
N PRO A 53 9.93 6.57 -13.09
CA PRO A 53 9.90 6.60 -11.62
C PRO A 53 11.22 7.04 -10.98
N ALA A 54 12.36 6.61 -11.51
CA ALA A 54 13.67 7.05 -11.02
C ALA A 54 13.87 8.56 -11.14
N ARG A 55 13.44 9.15 -12.26
CA ARG A 55 13.54 10.60 -12.47
C ARG A 55 12.59 11.36 -11.55
N THR A 56 11.39 10.86 -11.35
CA THR A 56 10.43 11.48 -10.43
C THR A 56 11.00 11.51 -9.02
N LEU A 57 11.40 10.37 -8.48
CA LEU A 57 12.01 10.30 -7.15
C LEU A 57 13.21 11.21 -7.01
N PHE A 58 14.14 11.19 -7.99
CA PHE A 58 15.32 12.05 -7.95
C PHE A 58 14.95 13.54 -7.94
N THR A 59 13.97 13.94 -8.74
CA THR A 59 13.54 15.35 -8.79
C THR A 59 12.98 15.81 -7.44
N ASP A 60 12.23 14.95 -6.77
CA ASP A 60 11.58 15.25 -5.48
C ASP A 60 12.61 15.41 -4.36
N ILE A 61 13.68 14.59 -4.35
CA ILE A 61 14.63 14.58 -3.23
C ILE A 61 15.96 15.29 -3.48
N ARG A 62 16.29 15.65 -4.72
CA ARG A 62 17.63 16.21 -5.10
C ARG A 62 18.04 17.45 -4.30
N MET A 63 17.06 18.25 -3.85
CA MET A 63 17.32 19.48 -3.10
C MET A 63 17.84 19.21 -1.68
N HIS A 64 17.69 17.99 -1.19
CA HIS A 64 18.21 17.56 0.11
C HIS A 64 19.65 17.02 0.03
N PHE A 65 20.32 17.15 -1.13
CA PHE A 65 21.68 16.65 -1.36
C PHE A 65 22.56 17.74 -1.98
N SER A 66 23.86 17.72 -1.65
CA SER A 66 24.84 18.56 -2.30
C SER A 66 24.92 18.26 -3.79
N LEU A 67 25.31 19.25 -4.61
CA LEU A 67 25.51 19.05 -6.06
C LEU A 67 26.52 17.94 -6.35
N ALA A 68 27.54 17.80 -5.50
CA ALA A 68 28.55 16.75 -5.64
C ALA A 68 27.96 15.34 -5.44
N ASP A 69 27.00 15.19 -4.53
CA ASP A 69 26.37 13.92 -4.20
C ASP A 69 25.23 13.54 -5.15
N GLN A 70 24.64 14.49 -5.86
CA GLN A 70 23.46 14.25 -6.70
C GLN A 70 23.69 13.16 -7.76
N ARG A 71 24.90 13.09 -8.33
CA ARG A 71 25.23 12.01 -9.29
C ARG A 71 25.21 10.63 -8.64
N ARG A 72 25.75 10.52 -7.44
CA ARG A 72 25.73 9.26 -6.65
C ARG A 72 24.30 8.89 -6.32
N VAL A 73 23.51 9.84 -5.82
CA VAL A 73 22.08 9.66 -5.46
C VAL A 73 21.29 9.18 -6.68
N TRP A 74 21.48 9.83 -7.84
CA TRP A 74 20.86 9.40 -9.08
C TRP A 74 21.17 7.92 -9.41
N ASN A 75 22.44 7.53 -9.36
CA ASN A 75 22.84 6.17 -9.70
C ASN A 75 22.22 5.14 -8.76
N VAL A 76 22.17 5.43 -7.47
CA VAL A 76 21.53 4.55 -6.47
C VAL A 76 20.05 4.38 -6.76
N ILE A 77 19.34 5.48 -7.01
CA ILE A 77 17.91 5.47 -7.34
C ILE A 77 17.66 4.65 -8.62
N ASP A 78 18.37 4.97 -9.71
CA ASP A 78 18.18 4.32 -11.01
C ASP A 78 18.42 2.80 -10.93
N THR A 79 19.45 2.38 -10.22
CA THR A 79 19.76 0.96 -10.03
C THR A 79 18.67 0.25 -9.22
N ASN A 80 18.27 0.80 -8.08
CA ASN A 80 17.28 0.18 -7.22
C ASN A 80 15.88 0.16 -7.86
N ILE A 81 15.50 1.21 -8.60
CA ILE A 81 14.22 1.25 -9.33
C ILE A 81 14.19 0.21 -10.46
N LYS A 82 15.30 0.01 -11.17
CA LYS A 82 15.40 -1.06 -12.19
C LYS A 82 15.23 -2.44 -11.56
N LEU A 83 15.91 -2.69 -10.43
CA LEU A 83 15.75 -3.94 -9.68
C LEU A 83 14.32 -4.14 -9.18
N ALA A 84 13.65 -3.07 -8.72
CA ALA A 84 12.27 -3.13 -8.31
C ALA A 84 11.33 -3.48 -9.48
N HIS A 85 11.55 -2.90 -10.67
CA HIS A 85 10.80 -3.27 -11.87
C HIS A 85 11.02 -4.74 -12.26
N GLU A 86 12.28 -5.19 -12.32
CA GLU A 86 12.59 -6.57 -12.63
C GLU A 86 11.95 -7.56 -11.63
N PHE A 87 11.90 -7.17 -10.36
CA PHE A 87 11.24 -7.96 -9.33
C PHE A 87 9.72 -8.02 -9.58
N LEU A 88 9.08 -6.88 -9.86
CA LEU A 88 7.67 -6.80 -10.18
C LEU A 88 7.30 -7.60 -11.45
N ASP A 89 8.14 -7.54 -12.48
CA ASP A 89 7.90 -8.26 -13.73
C ASP A 89 7.96 -9.80 -13.58
N ARG A 90 8.67 -10.28 -12.56
CA ARG A 90 8.73 -11.70 -12.22
C ARG A 90 7.59 -12.15 -11.31
N MET A 91 6.90 -11.20 -10.65
CA MET A 91 5.78 -11.54 -9.78
C MET A 91 4.47 -11.61 -10.57
N PRO A 92 3.65 -12.63 -10.38
CA PRO A 92 2.30 -12.67 -10.94
C PRO A 92 1.47 -11.51 -10.35
N ASP A 93 0.56 -10.95 -11.15
CA ASP A 93 -0.25 -9.79 -10.76
C ASP A 93 -1.06 -10.03 -9.48
N GLU A 94 -1.47 -11.27 -9.24
CA GLU A 94 -2.18 -11.68 -8.02
C GLU A 94 -1.32 -11.56 -6.76
N ALA A 95 -0.01 -11.80 -6.85
CA ALA A 95 0.89 -11.68 -5.69
C ALA A 95 1.11 -10.24 -5.25
N LEU A 96 0.92 -9.26 -6.13
CA LEU A 96 1.03 -7.84 -5.81
C LEU A 96 -0.15 -7.35 -4.97
N LEU A 97 -1.32 -7.99 -5.09
CA LEU A 97 -2.50 -7.66 -4.29
C LEU A 97 -2.30 -7.96 -2.79
N PHE A 98 -1.36 -8.84 -2.45
CA PHE A 98 -1.05 -9.19 -1.06
C PHE A 98 -0.11 -8.20 -0.36
N ASP A 99 0.65 -7.40 -1.11
CA ASP A 99 1.57 -6.40 -0.56
C ASP A 99 0.97 -4.98 -0.53
N VAL A 100 -0.22 -4.79 -1.08
CA VAL A 100 -1.03 -3.59 -0.84
C VAL A 100 -1.41 -3.61 0.64
N GLN A 101 -0.99 -2.60 1.39
CA GLN A 101 -1.43 -2.40 2.77
C GLN A 101 -2.96 -2.46 2.78
N ARG A 102 -3.50 -3.62 3.16
CA ARG A 102 -4.94 -3.77 3.31
C ARG A 102 -5.35 -2.88 4.46
N GLU A 103 -6.14 -1.88 4.17
CA GLU A 103 -6.80 -1.12 5.21
C GLU A 103 -7.99 -1.92 5.75
N CYS A 104 -8.25 -1.76 7.04
CA CYS A 104 -9.41 -2.38 7.68
C CYS A 104 -10.70 -1.97 6.95
N ARG A 105 -11.52 -2.93 6.56
CA ARG A 105 -12.81 -2.70 5.86
C ARG A 105 -13.88 -1.99 6.69
N ALA A 106 -13.67 -1.84 7.99
CA ALA A 106 -14.63 -1.19 8.87
C ALA A 106 -14.62 0.34 8.70
N HIS A 107 -15.73 0.95 9.08
CA HIS A 107 -15.83 2.40 9.22
C HIS A 107 -15.77 2.77 10.71
N THR A 108 -15.22 3.95 10.98
CA THR A 108 -15.22 4.54 12.31
C THR A 108 -16.63 5.01 12.66
N ARG A 109 -16.89 5.32 13.95
CA ARG A 109 -18.17 5.91 14.40
C ARG A 109 -18.54 7.22 13.69
N ARG A 110 -17.58 7.89 13.07
CA ARG A 110 -17.76 9.12 12.29
C ARG A 110 -18.08 8.86 10.81
N GLY A 111 -18.18 7.61 10.38
CA GLY A 111 -18.44 7.22 8.99
C GLY A 111 -17.21 7.26 8.07
N THR A 112 -16.02 7.58 8.60
CA THR A 112 -14.76 7.53 7.83
C THR A 112 -14.20 6.11 7.80
N PRO A 113 -13.52 5.67 6.72
CA PRO A 113 -12.88 4.36 6.67
C PRO A 113 -11.80 4.24 7.77
N CYS A 114 -11.66 3.03 8.31
CA CYS A 114 -10.66 2.72 9.33
C CYS A 114 -9.29 2.56 8.67
N GLN A 115 -8.34 3.42 9.02
CA GLN A 115 -6.98 3.41 8.48
C GLN A 115 -6.02 2.45 9.21
N ARG A 116 -6.53 1.57 10.06
CA ARG A 116 -5.70 0.60 10.78
C ARG A 116 -5.41 -0.61 9.90
N GLU A 117 -4.21 -1.15 10.06
CA GLU A 117 -3.80 -2.39 9.42
C GLU A 117 -4.68 -3.57 9.91
N PRO A 118 -5.24 -4.38 9.00
CA PRO A 118 -5.99 -5.57 9.36
C PRO A 118 -5.07 -6.65 9.93
N LEU A 119 -5.64 -7.61 10.62
CA LEU A 119 -4.91 -8.78 11.09
C LEU A 119 -4.42 -9.62 9.88
N PRO A 120 -3.27 -10.31 10.00
CA PRO A 120 -2.77 -11.18 8.94
C PRO A 120 -3.84 -12.19 8.49
N GLY A 121 -4.15 -12.17 7.18
CA GLY A 121 -5.15 -13.06 6.58
C GLY A 121 -6.62 -12.70 6.88
N ARG A 122 -6.89 -11.52 7.45
CA ARG A 122 -8.24 -11.03 7.79
C ARG A 122 -8.52 -9.68 7.15
N ASP A 123 -9.79 -9.30 7.04
CA ASP A 123 -10.22 -8.02 6.47
C ASP A 123 -10.38 -6.91 7.53
N TYR A 124 -10.28 -7.24 8.82
CA TYR A 124 -10.53 -6.31 9.93
C TYR A 124 -9.35 -6.20 10.88
N CYS A 125 -9.13 -5.00 11.43
CA CYS A 125 -8.12 -4.76 12.46
C CYS A 125 -8.56 -5.36 13.82
N PRO A 126 -7.67 -5.47 14.81
CA PRO A 126 -8.00 -6.05 16.13
C PRO A 126 -9.21 -5.42 16.80
N SER A 127 -9.44 -4.11 16.61
CA SER A 127 -10.58 -3.39 17.19
C SER A 127 -11.91 -3.67 16.47
N HIS A 128 -11.88 -4.14 15.25
CA HIS A 128 -13.06 -4.42 14.42
C HIS A 128 -13.24 -5.91 14.10
N LYS A 129 -12.46 -6.77 14.75
CA LYS A 129 -12.55 -8.23 14.60
C LYS A 129 -13.96 -8.78 14.82
N HIS A 130 -14.73 -8.19 15.74
CA HIS A 130 -16.11 -8.57 16.01
C HIS A 130 -17.05 -8.46 14.80
N LEU A 131 -16.69 -7.66 13.78
CA LEU A 131 -17.49 -7.54 12.56
C LEU A 131 -17.36 -8.77 11.65
N GLU A 132 -16.24 -9.48 11.69
CA GLU A 132 -16.05 -10.76 10.99
C GLU A 132 -17.00 -11.83 11.53
N GLU A 133 -17.09 -11.94 12.86
CA GLU A 133 -17.93 -12.91 13.56
C GLU A 133 -19.43 -12.69 13.29
N THR A 134 -19.83 -11.43 12.98
CA THR A 134 -21.22 -11.10 12.63
C THR A 134 -21.54 -11.44 11.16
N PHE A 135 -20.54 -11.49 10.28
CA PHE A 135 -20.76 -11.86 8.87
C PHE A 135 -20.81 -13.38 8.66
N GLU A 136 -19.96 -14.15 9.34
CA GLU A 136 -19.99 -15.63 9.31
C GLU A 136 -21.30 -16.20 9.87
N GLY A 137 -21.97 -15.47 10.77
CA GLY A 137 -23.30 -15.84 11.29
C GLY A 137 -24.47 -15.45 10.38
N ARG A 138 -24.23 -14.81 9.23
CA ARG A 138 -25.27 -14.30 8.33
C ARG A 138 -25.28 -14.92 6.94
N GLU A 139 -24.52 -15.98 6.71
CA GLU A 139 -24.77 -16.87 5.59
C GLU A 139 -26.07 -17.63 5.89
N LEU A 140 -27.17 -17.04 5.41
CA LEU A 140 -28.43 -17.78 5.29
C LEU A 140 -28.12 -18.98 4.39
N PRO A 141 -28.40 -20.22 4.86
CA PRO A 141 -28.18 -21.39 4.02
C PRO A 141 -28.94 -21.18 2.71
N LEU A 142 -28.28 -21.41 1.57
CA LEU A 142 -28.91 -21.38 0.24
C LEU A 142 -30.24 -22.15 0.20
N GLU A 143 -30.34 -23.20 1.01
CA GLU A 143 -31.54 -24.01 1.21
C GLU A 143 -32.75 -23.26 1.79
N ALA A 144 -32.55 -22.14 2.50
CA ALA A 144 -33.66 -21.32 3.01
C ALA A 144 -34.25 -20.40 1.92
N LEU A 145 -33.40 -19.95 0.97
CA LEU A 145 -33.83 -19.15 -0.21
C LEU A 145 -34.57 -19.99 -1.24
N GLU A 146 -34.18 -21.25 -1.42
CA GLU A 146 -34.84 -22.17 -2.35
C GLU A 146 -36.24 -22.59 -1.86
N ARG A 147 -36.47 -22.70 -0.55
CA ARG A 147 -37.80 -22.99 -0.01
C ARG A 147 -38.79 -21.84 -0.20
N ASP A 148 -38.38 -20.59 0.02
CA ASP A 148 -39.24 -19.43 -0.18
C ASP A 148 -39.66 -19.25 -1.65
N LEU A 149 -38.80 -19.61 -2.61
CA LEU A 149 -39.12 -19.54 -4.04
C LEU A 149 -40.12 -20.63 -4.47
N THR A 150 -40.02 -21.83 -3.89
CA THR A 150 -40.93 -22.94 -4.22
C THR A 150 -42.32 -22.75 -3.60
N GLU A 151 -42.45 -22.14 -2.42
CA GLU A 151 -43.75 -21.82 -1.82
C GLU A 151 -44.50 -20.72 -2.58
N GLN A 152 -43.77 -19.68 -3.09
CA GLN A 152 -44.38 -18.61 -3.89
C GLN A 152 -44.82 -19.06 -5.30
N GLU A 153 -44.16 -20.05 -5.90
CA GLU A 153 -44.61 -20.64 -7.16
C GLU A 153 -45.86 -21.56 -6.98
N GLY A 154 -45.94 -22.26 -5.85
CA GLY A 154 -47.10 -23.08 -5.53
C GLY A 154 -48.43 -22.33 -5.33
N GLU A 155 -48.38 -21.14 -4.74
CA GLU A 155 -49.56 -20.28 -4.53
C GLU A 155 -50.03 -19.59 -5.83
N ARG A 156 -49.15 -19.38 -6.81
CA ARG A 156 -49.53 -18.80 -8.11
C ARG A 156 -50.25 -19.76 -9.06
N ILE A 157 -50.10 -21.06 -8.85
CA ILE A 157 -50.71 -22.12 -9.68
C ILE A 157 -52.10 -22.53 -9.13
N ALA A 158 -52.41 -22.19 -7.88
CA ALA A 158 -53.64 -22.55 -7.21
C ALA A 158 -54.74 -21.46 -7.23
N ALA A 159 -54.51 -20.31 -7.87
CA ALA A 159 -55.46 -19.21 -8.05
C ALA A 159 -55.84 -19.07 -9.53
#